data_a761b00f8091ef957fa9e58a27286fcc
#
_entry.id   a761b00f8091ef957fa9e58a27286fcc
#
_cell.length_a   1.000
_cell.length_b   1.000
_cell.length_c   1.000
_cell.angle_alpha   90.00
_cell.angle_beta   90.00
_cell.angle_gamma   90.00
#
_symmetry.space_group_name_H-M   'P 1'
#
loop_
_entity.id
_entity.type
_entity.pdbx_description
1 polymer ?
#
loop_
_entity_poly.entity_id
_entity_poly.type
_entity_poly.pdbx_seq_one_letter_code
_entity_poly.pdbx_strand_id
1 'polypeptide(L)'
;FDSITDVDTRKSMADALGWVQDLLSKAVKPESIRGRIKVGDSATLITSPGVHLLRGHVGKGQQFDWVIVVGLEKGSIPFTMADTSDDEIAEEARVLSVMISRARHGVILSRANSVRTNGGHPMSRTPSQFLEWIATANPLDATGIIEWFKAADWRVISER
;
A
#
# COMPACT_ATOMS: atom_id res chain seq x y z
N PHE A 1 5.92 -24.48 -19.59
CA PHE A 1 6.42 -24.91 -18.26
C PHE A 1 7.88 -25.37 -18.30
N ASP A 2 8.31 -26.04 -19.35
CA ASP A 2 9.68 -26.63 -19.44
C ASP A 2 10.80 -25.58 -19.51
N SER A 3 10.46 -24.32 -19.81
CA SER A 3 11.41 -23.20 -19.84
C SER A 3 11.67 -22.57 -18.45
N ILE A 4 10.89 -22.94 -17.42
CA ILE A 4 11.06 -22.43 -16.07
C ILE A 4 12.05 -23.32 -15.34
N THR A 5 13.24 -22.80 -15.06
CA THR A 5 14.33 -23.54 -14.42
C THR A 5 14.19 -23.63 -12.91
N ASP A 6 13.50 -22.67 -12.27
CA ASP A 6 13.29 -22.67 -10.84
C ASP A 6 12.14 -23.62 -10.43
N VAL A 7 12.48 -24.62 -9.59
CA VAL A 7 11.58 -25.69 -9.18
C VAL A 7 10.41 -25.14 -8.33
N ASP A 8 10.67 -24.18 -7.45
CA ASP A 8 9.66 -23.64 -6.55
C ASP A 8 8.66 -22.77 -7.33
N THR A 9 9.15 -21.99 -8.30
CA THR A 9 8.30 -21.23 -9.21
C THR A 9 7.42 -22.16 -10.05
N ARG A 10 7.98 -23.26 -10.57
CA ARG A 10 7.23 -24.24 -11.36
C ARG A 10 6.12 -24.89 -10.53
N LYS A 11 6.43 -25.27 -9.29
CA LYS A 11 5.46 -25.85 -8.36
C LYS A 11 4.33 -24.85 -8.04
N SER A 12 4.69 -23.63 -7.69
CA SER A 12 3.69 -22.56 -7.39
C SER A 12 2.76 -22.29 -8.57
N MET A 13 3.28 -22.30 -9.80
CA MET A 13 2.47 -22.14 -11.00
C MET A 13 1.55 -23.34 -11.25
N ALA A 14 2.05 -24.58 -11.03
CA ALA A 14 1.24 -25.78 -11.17
C ALA A 14 0.09 -25.81 -10.15
N ASP A 15 0.36 -25.44 -8.90
CA ASP A 15 -0.64 -25.34 -7.84
C ASP A 15 -1.69 -24.29 -8.16
N ALA A 16 -1.27 -23.12 -8.67
CA ALA A 16 -2.18 -22.05 -9.08
C ALA A 16 -3.09 -22.48 -10.25
N LEU A 17 -2.54 -23.17 -11.26
CA LEU A 17 -3.33 -23.69 -12.37
C LEU A 17 -4.30 -24.77 -11.92
N GLY A 18 -3.88 -25.68 -11.06
CA GLY A 18 -4.73 -26.72 -10.50
C GLY A 18 -5.92 -26.11 -9.73
N TRP A 19 -5.67 -25.08 -8.95
CA TRP A 19 -6.71 -24.35 -8.24
C TRP A 19 -7.69 -23.64 -9.17
N VAL A 20 -7.23 -23.00 -10.25
CA VAL A 20 -8.09 -22.37 -11.26
C VAL A 20 -8.95 -23.42 -11.98
N GLN A 21 -8.38 -24.55 -12.34
CA GLN A 21 -9.11 -25.67 -12.96
C GLN A 21 -10.21 -26.21 -12.04
N ASP A 22 -9.92 -26.37 -10.73
CA ASP A 22 -10.92 -26.78 -9.74
C ASP A 22 -12.08 -25.76 -9.63
N LEU A 23 -11.79 -24.47 -9.63
CA LEU A 23 -12.81 -23.43 -9.61
C LEU A 23 -13.68 -23.45 -10.87
N LEU A 24 -13.08 -23.61 -12.04
CA LEU A 24 -13.81 -23.69 -13.31
C LEU A 24 -14.69 -24.95 -13.37
N SER A 25 -14.21 -26.08 -12.84
CA SER A 25 -15.00 -27.32 -12.76
C SER A 25 -16.25 -27.17 -11.88
N LYS A 26 -16.20 -26.27 -10.90
CA LYS A 26 -17.32 -25.93 -10.00
C LYS A 26 -18.23 -24.83 -10.58
N ALA A 27 -18.13 -24.51 -11.88
CA ALA A 27 -18.89 -23.47 -12.56
C ALA A 27 -18.80 -22.08 -11.91
N VAL A 28 -17.65 -21.77 -11.29
CA VAL A 28 -17.41 -20.46 -10.71
C VAL A 28 -17.17 -19.46 -11.85
N LYS A 29 -17.90 -18.34 -11.83
CA LYS A 29 -17.77 -17.30 -12.86
C LYS A 29 -16.35 -16.72 -12.86
N PRO A 30 -15.74 -16.50 -14.03
CA PRO A 30 -14.37 -15.96 -14.15
C PRO A 30 -14.15 -14.66 -13.36
N GLU A 31 -15.16 -13.78 -13.28
CA GLU A 31 -15.10 -12.52 -12.57
C GLU A 31 -14.91 -12.71 -11.05
N SER A 32 -15.47 -13.80 -10.50
CA SER A 32 -15.32 -14.11 -9.07
C SER A 32 -13.99 -14.78 -8.74
N ILE A 33 -13.23 -15.26 -9.74
CA ILE A 33 -11.92 -15.88 -9.53
C ILE A 33 -10.90 -14.82 -9.10
N ARG A 34 -10.97 -13.62 -9.69
CA ARG A 34 -10.07 -12.50 -9.30
C ARG A 34 -10.12 -12.22 -7.80
N GLY A 35 -11.28 -12.30 -7.18
CA GLY A 35 -11.44 -12.10 -5.75
C GLY A 35 -10.88 -13.20 -4.85
N ARG A 36 -10.43 -14.30 -5.43
CA ARG A 36 -9.95 -15.47 -4.68
C ARG A 36 -8.47 -15.76 -4.89
N ILE A 37 -7.81 -15.05 -5.80
CA ILE A 37 -6.38 -15.25 -6.07
C ILE A 37 -5.57 -14.69 -4.91
N LYS A 38 -4.76 -15.52 -4.29
CA LYS A 38 -3.73 -15.10 -3.33
C LYS A 38 -2.47 -14.75 -4.11
N VAL A 39 -1.91 -13.57 -3.85
CA VAL A 39 -0.66 -13.11 -4.45
C VAL A 39 0.41 -13.10 -3.37
N GLY A 40 1.42 -13.96 -3.50
CA GLY A 40 2.51 -14.11 -2.53
C GLY A 40 2.09 -14.81 -1.23
N ASP A 41 2.99 -14.90 -0.28
CA ASP A 41 2.93 -15.75 0.94
C ASP A 41 1.78 -15.45 1.92
N SER A 42 0.86 -14.59 1.64
CA SER A 42 -0.35 -14.35 2.45
C SER A 42 -1.20 -13.17 1.97
N ALA A 43 -0.89 -12.54 0.85
CA ALA A 43 -1.69 -11.41 0.37
C ALA A 43 -2.97 -11.93 -0.30
N THR A 44 -4.05 -11.97 0.45
CA THR A 44 -5.38 -12.15 -0.13
C THR A 44 -5.72 -10.89 -0.94
N LEU A 45 -6.10 -11.06 -2.21
CA LEU A 45 -6.62 -9.95 -3.01
C LEU A 45 -7.85 -9.37 -2.31
N ILE A 46 -7.78 -8.09 -2.03
CA ILE A 46 -8.89 -7.35 -1.44
C ILE A 46 -9.84 -6.97 -2.58
N THR A 47 -11.03 -7.52 -2.55
CA THR A 47 -12.04 -7.32 -3.61
C THR A 47 -13.30 -6.65 -3.10
N SER A 48 -13.48 -6.58 -1.78
CA SER A 48 -14.62 -5.90 -1.18
C SER A 48 -14.37 -4.39 -1.14
N PRO A 49 -15.38 -3.56 -1.43
CA PRO A 49 -15.27 -2.12 -1.19
C PRO A 49 -15.12 -1.84 0.31
N GLY A 50 -14.37 -0.80 0.65
CA GLY A 50 -14.19 -0.40 2.04
C GLY A 50 -12.79 0.17 2.32
N VAL A 51 -12.52 0.44 3.59
CA VAL A 51 -11.22 0.88 4.08
C VAL A 51 -10.43 -0.32 4.56
N HIS A 52 -9.23 -0.48 4.01
CA HIS A 52 -8.33 -1.60 4.32
C HIS A 52 -7.07 -1.07 4.99
N LEU A 53 -6.75 -1.61 6.16
CA LEU A 53 -5.51 -1.29 6.88
C LEU A 53 -4.43 -2.30 6.47
N LEU A 54 -3.37 -1.80 5.86
CA LEU A 54 -2.31 -2.63 5.29
C LEU A 54 -0.93 -2.14 5.78
N ARG A 55 0.02 -3.04 5.82
CA ARG A 55 1.44 -2.70 5.97
C ARG A 55 2.02 -2.40 4.59
N GLY A 56 3.07 -1.57 4.53
CA GLY A 56 3.70 -1.18 3.26
C GLY A 56 4.16 -2.33 2.36
N HIS A 57 4.57 -3.45 2.95
CA HIS A 57 4.98 -4.65 2.22
C HIS A 57 3.80 -5.53 1.75
N VAL A 58 2.60 -5.30 2.29
CA VAL A 58 1.40 -6.05 1.93
C VAL A 58 0.70 -5.36 0.76
N GLY A 59 -0.05 -6.12 -0.01
CA GLY A 59 -0.78 -5.59 -1.16
C GLY A 59 0.06 -5.49 -2.44
N LYS A 60 1.22 -6.13 -2.51
CA LYS A 60 2.01 -6.22 -3.74
C LYS A 60 1.15 -6.77 -4.89
N GLY A 61 1.07 -6.02 -5.99
CA GLY A 61 0.21 -6.36 -7.12
C GLY A 61 -1.25 -5.89 -7.01
N GLN A 62 -1.68 -5.34 -5.87
CA GLN A 62 -3.01 -4.77 -5.70
C GLN A 62 -3.02 -3.26 -6.02
N GLN A 63 -4.18 -2.76 -6.41
CA GLN A 63 -4.42 -1.34 -6.63
C GLN A 63 -5.68 -0.93 -5.88
N PHE A 64 -5.65 0.29 -5.35
CA PHE A 64 -6.74 0.92 -4.61
C PHE A 64 -7.10 2.23 -5.26
N ASP A 65 -8.32 2.65 -5.15
CA ASP A 65 -8.75 3.94 -5.69
C ASP A 65 -8.00 5.08 -5.01
N TRP A 66 -7.89 5.00 -3.69
CA TRP A 66 -7.14 5.94 -2.87
C TRP A 66 -6.19 5.21 -1.93
N VAL A 67 -5.00 5.78 -1.74
CA VAL A 67 -4.03 5.31 -0.75
C VAL A 67 -3.75 6.44 0.24
N ILE A 68 -3.90 6.12 1.51
CA ILE A 68 -3.55 7.03 2.61
C ILE A 68 -2.30 6.45 3.29
N VAL A 69 -1.18 7.11 3.13
CA VAL A 69 0.07 6.76 3.82
C VAL A 69 0.16 7.58 5.10
N VAL A 70 0.19 6.89 6.22
CA VAL A 70 0.31 7.51 7.55
C VAL A 70 1.72 7.34 8.11
N GLY A 71 2.14 8.27 8.97
CA GLY A 71 3.41 8.13 9.67
C GLY A 71 4.62 8.67 8.89
N LEU A 72 4.43 9.66 8.00
CA LEU A 72 5.54 10.31 7.29
C LEU A 72 6.27 11.34 8.17
N GLU A 73 6.70 10.89 9.35
CA GLU A 73 7.59 11.60 10.24
C GLU A 73 8.85 10.78 10.51
N LYS A 74 9.95 11.47 10.79
CA LYS A 74 11.24 10.86 11.12
C LYS A 74 11.11 9.88 12.28
N GLY A 75 11.61 8.67 12.09
CA GLY A 75 11.52 7.57 13.04
C GLY A 75 10.28 6.70 12.90
N SER A 76 9.37 7.02 11.96
CA SER A 76 8.25 6.16 11.55
C SER A 76 8.43 5.72 10.09
N ILE A 77 8.50 6.67 9.16
CA ILE A 77 8.86 6.45 7.75
C ILE A 77 9.84 7.56 7.32
N PRO A 78 11.13 7.28 7.09
CA PRO A 78 11.79 5.98 7.34
C PRO A 78 11.84 5.64 8.84
N PHE A 79 11.77 4.34 9.13
CA PHE A 79 12.07 3.85 10.46
C PHE A 79 13.57 3.96 10.68
N THR A 80 14.00 4.93 11.48
CA THR A 80 15.41 5.21 11.72
C THR A 80 15.77 4.94 13.17
N MET A 81 16.82 4.17 13.37
CA MET A 81 17.57 4.03 14.62
C MET A 81 18.92 4.75 14.50
N ALA A 82 19.69 4.78 15.58
CA ALA A 82 20.97 5.49 15.61
C ALA A 82 21.97 5.00 14.54
N ASP A 83 21.89 3.73 14.15
CA ASP A 83 22.81 3.07 13.23
C ASP A 83 22.17 2.74 11.86
N THR A 84 21.06 3.42 11.50
CA THR A 84 20.41 3.17 10.21
C THR A 84 21.31 3.59 9.06
N SER A 85 21.61 2.64 8.18
CA SER A 85 22.45 2.84 7.00
C SER A 85 21.69 3.51 5.85
N ASP A 86 22.44 4.08 4.89
CA ASP A 86 21.86 4.66 3.67
C ASP A 86 21.11 3.61 2.84
N ASP A 87 21.56 2.35 2.85
CA ASP A 87 20.89 1.25 2.16
C ASP A 87 19.52 0.93 2.77
N GLU A 88 19.41 0.98 4.10
CA GLU A 88 18.12 0.79 4.80
C GLU A 88 17.17 1.95 4.50
N ILE A 89 17.67 3.19 4.45
CA ILE A 89 16.87 4.34 4.04
C ILE A 89 16.41 4.21 2.59
N ALA A 90 17.25 3.72 1.70
CA ALA A 90 16.90 3.47 0.31
C ALA A 90 15.84 2.37 0.17
N GLU A 91 15.87 1.33 1.01
CA GLU A 91 14.83 0.29 1.02
C GLU A 91 13.49 0.84 1.53
N GLU A 92 13.48 1.64 2.59
CA GLU A 92 12.28 2.32 3.07
C GLU A 92 11.67 3.25 2.00
N ALA A 93 12.52 3.93 1.22
CA ALA A 93 12.08 4.75 0.08
C ALA A 93 11.43 3.91 -1.03
N ARG A 94 11.97 2.70 -1.31
CA ARG A 94 11.35 1.76 -2.27
C ARG A 94 9.99 1.30 -1.77
N VAL A 95 9.87 0.96 -0.48
CA VAL A 95 8.59 0.58 0.12
C VAL A 95 7.57 1.70 0.01
N LEU A 96 7.96 2.94 0.32
CA LEU A 96 7.08 4.11 0.16
C LEU A 96 6.65 4.29 -1.30
N SER A 97 7.57 4.15 -2.26
CA SER A 97 7.26 4.23 -3.69
C SER A 97 6.25 3.16 -4.12
N VAL A 98 6.41 1.93 -3.59
CA VAL A 98 5.43 0.86 -3.82
C VAL A 98 4.07 1.21 -3.23
N MET A 99 3.99 1.74 -2.02
CA MET A 99 2.71 2.16 -1.41
C MET A 99 2.01 3.22 -2.28
N ILE A 100 2.73 4.26 -2.68
CA ILE A 100 2.21 5.36 -3.51
C ILE A 100 1.71 4.82 -4.87
N SER A 101 2.47 3.92 -5.50
CA SER A 101 2.12 3.35 -6.82
C SER A 101 0.88 2.45 -6.81
N ARG A 102 0.31 2.15 -5.62
CA ARG A 102 -0.95 1.39 -5.51
C ARG A 102 -2.19 2.24 -5.73
N ALA A 103 -2.08 3.55 -5.72
CA ALA A 103 -3.21 4.44 -5.92
C ALA A 103 -3.57 4.56 -7.40
N ARG A 104 -4.87 4.49 -7.71
CA ARG A 104 -5.41 4.75 -9.05
C ARG A 104 -5.74 6.21 -9.26
N HIS A 105 -6.36 6.83 -8.26
CA HIS A 105 -6.87 8.19 -8.37
C HIS A 105 -6.08 9.19 -7.54
N GLY A 106 -5.62 8.80 -6.36
CA GLY A 106 -4.86 9.74 -5.55
C GLY A 106 -4.23 9.14 -4.30
N VAL A 107 -3.27 9.89 -3.79
CA VAL A 107 -2.53 9.55 -2.57
C VAL A 107 -2.66 10.69 -1.58
N ILE A 108 -2.93 10.35 -0.34
CA ILE A 108 -2.88 11.27 0.79
C ILE A 108 -1.69 10.88 1.65
N LEU A 109 -0.79 11.82 1.82
CA LEU A 109 0.38 11.65 2.67
C LEU A 109 0.12 12.36 4.01
N SER A 110 0.21 11.61 5.10
CA SER A 110 -0.10 12.13 6.43
C SER A 110 1.07 11.97 7.37
N ARG A 111 1.28 12.97 8.22
CA ARG A 111 2.26 12.96 9.30
C ARG A 111 1.67 13.53 10.58
N ALA A 112 2.24 13.11 11.71
CA ALA A 112 1.95 13.68 13.01
C ALA A 112 3.07 14.64 13.44
N ASN A 113 2.70 15.79 14.05
CA ASN A 113 3.67 16.69 14.68
C ASN A 113 4.13 16.14 16.05
N SER A 114 3.33 15.30 16.66
CA SER A 114 3.61 14.65 17.94
C SER A 114 2.95 13.28 17.99
N VAL A 115 3.66 12.31 18.54
CA VAL A 115 3.16 10.95 18.80
C VAL A 115 3.26 10.64 20.29
N ARG A 116 2.40 9.76 20.79
CA ARG A 116 2.52 9.28 22.16
C ARG A 116 3.49 8.09 22.20
N THR A 117 4.45 8.14 23.11
CA THR A 117 5.31 7.00 23.42
C THR A 117 4.53 5.90 24.13
N ASN A 118 5.10 4.70 24.25
CA ASN A 118 4.50 3.60 25.03
C ASN A 118 4.22 3.98 26.48
N GLY A 119 4.97 4.94 27.05
CA GLY A 119 4.70 5.52 28.39
C GLY A 119 3.64 6.61 28.40
N GLY A 120 2.95 6.89 27.28
CA GLY A 120 1.88 7.89 27.20
C GLY A 120 2.37 9.33 27.04
N HIS A 121 3.68 9.58 27.09
CA HIS A 121 4.25 10.93 26.98
C HIS A 121 4.25 11.42 25.54
N PRO A 122 3.88 12.68 25.26
CA PRO A 122 3.97 13.25 23.93
C PRO A 122 5.45 13.42 23.54
N MET A 123 5.77 13.03 22.32
CA MET A 123 7.09 13.21 21.72
C MET A 123 6.93 13.93 20.39
N SER A 124 7.57 15.08 20.25
CA SER A 124 7.56 15.85 19.01
C SER A 124 8.26 15.07 17.88
N ARG A 125 7.72 15.21 16.69
CA ARG A 125 8.26 14.58 15.47
C ARG A 125 8.53 15.63 14.39
N THR A 126 9.63 15.44 13.67
CA THR A 126 9.96 16.21 12.47
C THR A 126 9.41 15.50 11.22
N PRO A 127 9.14 16.22 10.14
CA PRO A 127 8.72 15.60 8.89
C PRO A 127 9.73 14.55 8.42
N SER A 128 9.23 13.55 7.71
CA SER A 128 10.07 12.60 6.98
C SER A 128 10.88 13.32 5.90
N GLN A 129 12.14 12.95 5.75
CA GLN A 129 12.99 13.44 4.64
C GLN A 129 12.42 13.08 3.27
N PHE A 130 11.63 12.03 3.17
CA PHE A 130 11.00 11.62 1.91
C PHE A 130 9.98 12.62 1.40
N LEU A 131 9.41 13.46 2.26
CA LEU A 131 8.50 14.53 1.84
C LEU A 131 9.20 15.60 0.99
N GLU A 132 10.52 15.78 1.16
CA GLU A 132 11.33 16.70 0.35
C GLU A 132 11.49 16.19 -1.09
N TRP A 133 11.42 14.87 -1.30
CA TRP A 133 11.55 14.22 -2.60
C TRP A 133 10.23 14.10 -3.36
N ILE A 134 9.12 14.30 -2.67
CA ILE A 134 7.79 14.17 -3.25
C ILE A 134 7.25 15.58 -3.52
N ALA A 135 6.99 15.88 -4.80
CA ALA A 135 6.27 17.11 -5.14
C ALA A 135 4.85 17.04 -4.58
N THR A 136 4.64 17.66 -3.43
CA THR A 136 3.33 17.73 -2.80
C THR A 136 2.58 18.94 -3.35
N ALA A 137 1.35 18.71 -3.85
CA ALA A 137 0.56 19.78 -4.41
C ALA A 137 0.21 20.79 -3.33
N ASN A 138 -0.65 20.55 -2.42
CA ASN A 138 -1.07 21.52 -1.40
C ASN A 138 -1.05 20.87 -0.01
N PRO A 139 -0.24 21.38 0.94
CA PRO A 139 -0.35 20.94 2.32
C PRO A 139 -1.67 21.43 2.91
N LEU A 140 -2.49 20.47 3.37
CA LEU A 140 -3.75 20.75 4.05
C LEU A 140 -3.61 20.34 5.51
N ASP A 141 -4.26 21.06 6.41
CA ASP A 141 -4.47 20.59 7.77
C ASP A 141 -5.62 19.57 7.83
N ALA A 142 -5.89 19.02 9.00
CA ALA A 142 -6.91 17.99 9.17
C ALA A 142 -8.32 18.50 8.78
N THR A 143 -8.62 19.77 8.98
CA THR A 143 -9.90 20.38 8.60
C THR A 143 -9.98 20.54 7.09
N GLY A 144 -8.93 21.10 6.49
CA GLY A 144 -8.84 21.30 5.05
C GLY A 144 -8.96 20.03 4.23
N ILE A 145 -8.39 18.91 4.71
CA ILE A 145 -8.56 17.63 4.00
C ILE A 145 -9.99 17.10 4.08
N ILE A 146 -10.68 17.29 5.21
CA ILE A 146 -12.08 16.90 5.36
C ILE A 146 -12.98 17.73 4.44
N GLU A 147 -12.74 19.03 4.37
CA GLU A 147 -13.48 19.94 3.49
C GLU A 147 -13.23 19.60 2.02
N TRP A 148 -11.98 19.31 1.66
CA TRP A 148 -11.64 18.87 0.32
C TRP A 148 -12.38 17.56 -0.04
N PHE A 149 -12.42 16.57 0.83
CA PHE A 149 -13.17 15.33 0.61
C PHE A 149 -14.67 15.56 0.41
N LYS A 150 -15.26 16.51 1.14
CA LYS A 150 -16.68 16.85 0.99
C LYS A 150 -16.99 17.61 -0.31
N ALA A 151 -16.06 18.43 -0.77
CA ALA A 151 -16.21 19.26 -1.95
C ALA A 151 -15.81 18.56 -3.26
N ALA A 152 -15.04 17.47 -3.18
CA ALA A 152 -14.52 16.79 -4.35
C ALA A 152 -15.62 16.16 -5.20
N ASP A 153 -15.55 16.38 -6.50
CA ASP A 153 -16.41 15.68 -7.46
C ASP A 153 -15.81 14.28 -7.74
N TRP A 154 -16.26 13.32 -6.99
CA TRP A 154 -15.79 11.94 -7.06
C TRP A 154 -16.07 11.27 -8.40
N ARG A 155 -17.06 11.73 -9.15
CA ARG A 155 -17.36 11.21 -10.49
C ARG A 155 -16.27 11.59 -11.46
N VAL A 156 -15.89 12.88 -11.48
CA VAL A 156 -14.81 13.40 -12.33
C VAL A 156 -13.46 12.76 -11.97
N ILE A 157 -13.22 12.52 -10.68
CA ILE A 157 -11.98 11.90 -10.21
C ILE A 157 -11.90 10.43 -10.63
N SER A 158 -13.00 9.69 -10.59
CA SER A 158 -13.03 8.26 -10.93
C SER A 158 -12.99 7.97 -12.44
N GLU A 159 -13.25 8.97 -13.28
CA GLU A 159 -13.22 8.85 -14.75
C GLU A 159 -11.83 9.14 -15.35
N ARG A 160 -10.85 9.55 -14.54
CA ARG A 160 -9.44 9.79 -14.95
C ARG A 160 -8.57 8.57 -14.73
#